data_ed17899629a947b985d8e37fc9931cac
#
_entry.id   ed17899629a947b985d8e37fc9931cac
#
_cell.length_a   1.000
_cell.length_b   1.000
_cell.length_c   1.000
_cell.angle_alpha   90.00
_cell.angle_beta   90.00
_cell.angle_gamma   90.00
#
_symmetry.space_group_name_H-M   'P 1'
#
loop_
_entity.id
_entity.type
_entity.pdbx_description
1 polymer ?
#
loop_
_entity_poly.entity_id
_entity_poly.type
_entity_poly.pdbx_seq_one_letter_code
_entity_poly.pdbx_strand_id
1 'polypeptide(L)'
;PQDEPQEHPNEYMGVLIDNYYDLWMIEPKLYEAHDYEPGPDGTTHFGSYFANSRANVETKDLLGYAVIEKFFHPYLTFNVQLPTDFKGTFSLSLDKSQAYTYKSQYLIDVTLRGSNNANLRGNRLGNSLTGNSGNNIIHGAGGDDEIDGGGGDDVAVFIGLRDEYEIIKHENTTIVSDVQSDRDGIDSLSNIEFIHFSDIKIEIN
;
A
#
# COMPACT_ATOMS: atom_id res chain seq x y z
N PRO A 1 29.95 36.49 -16.66
CA PRO A 1 29.52 35.43 -15.80
C PRO A 1 28.00 35.45 -15.86
N GLN A 2 27.44 34.50 -16.57
CA GLN A 2 25.98 34.31 -16.59
C GLN A 2 25.64 33.71 -15.26
N ASP A 3 24.73 34.31 -14.53
CA ASP A 3 24.10 33.76 -13.35
C ASP A 3 23.40 32.47 -13.81
N GLU A 4 23.94 31.32 -13.41
CA GLU A 4 23.21 30.08 -13.50
C GLU A 4 21.94 30.23 -12.65
N PRO A 5 20.76 29.85 -13.17
CA PRO A 5 19.56 29.88 -12.36
C PRO A 5 19.82 29.01 -11.14
N GLN A 6 19.78 29.62 -9.96
CA GLN A 6 19.79 28.89 -8.70
C GLN A 6 18.55 28.00 -8.71
N GLU A 7 18.74 26.71 -8.95
CA GLU A 7 17.66 25.75 -8.79
C GLU A 7 17.07 25.93 -7.40
N HIS A 8 15.78 26.27 -7.34
CA HIS A 8 15.14 26.52 -6.07
C HIS A 8 15.11 25.22 -5.25
N PRO A 9 15.59 25.22 -4.01
CA PRO A 9 15.61 24.02 -3.17
C PRO A 9 14.24 23.30 -3.08
N ASN A 10 13.15 24.05 -3.23
CA ASN A 10 11.79 23.53 -3.23
C ASN A 10 11.47 22.72 -4.49
N GLU A 11 11.99 23.12 -5.66
CA GLU A 11 11.82 22.37 -6.92
C GLU A 11 12.58 21.05 -6.86
N TYR A 12 13.81 21.08 -6.36
CA TYR A 12 14.62 19.88 -6.15
C TYR A 12 13.90 18.88 -5.23
N MET A 13 13.39 19.33 -4.08
CA MET A 13 12.67 18.46 -3.15
C MET A 13 11.38 17.91 -3.75
N GLY A 14 10.65 18.69 -4.54
CA GLY A 14 9.47 18.23 -5.25
C GLY A 14 9.78 17.10 -6.21
N VAL A 15 10.77 17.30 -7.08
CA VAL A 15 11.20 16.29 -8.06
C VAL A 15 11.77 15.04 -7.37
N LEU A 16 12.53 15.21 -6.29
CA LEU A 16 13.08 14.13 -5.51
C LEU A 16 11.98 13.24 -4.89
N ILE A 17 10.97 13.84 -4.27
CA ILE A 17 9.82 13.14 -3.68
C ILE A 17 9.04 12.39 -4.77
N ASP A 18 8.76 13.04 -5.89
CA ASP A 18 8.03 12.45 -7.00
C ASP A 18 8.75 11.22 -7.56
N ASN A 19 10.06 11.28 -7.71
CA ASN A 19 10.86 10.14 -8.21
C ASN A 19 11.02 9.05 -7.15
N TYR A 20 11.14 9.40 -5.86
CA TYR A 20 11.20 8.42 -4.79
C TYR A 20 9.93 7.58 -4.69
N TYR A 21 8.77 8.19 -4.93
CA TYR A 21 7.49 7.48 -4.97
C TYR A 21 7.10 6.98 -6.35
N ASP A 22 7.98 7.06 -7.35
CA ASP A 22 7.75 6.67 -8.74
C ASP A 22 6.50 7.33 -9.37
N LEU A 23 6.14 8.55 -8.94
CA LEU A 23 4.92 9.22 -9.39
C LEU A 23 4.95 9.60 -10.88
N TRP A 24 6.15 9.78 -11.42
CA TRP A 24 6.38 10.14 -12.83
C TRP A 24 6.48 8.95 -13.78
N MET A 25 6.55 7.73 -13.27
CA MET A 25 6.60 6.52 -14.10
C MET A 25 5.25 6.17 -14.77
N ILE A 26 4.35 7.15 -14.86
CA ILE A 26 3.02 6.98 -15.48
C ILE A 26 3.14 7.23 -16.99
N GLU A 27 3.15 6.16 -17.75
CA GLU A 27 3.11 6.10 -19.22
C GLU A 27 4.12 6.98 -19.98
N PRO A 28 5.11 6.38 -20.63
CA PRO A 28 6.00 7.09 -21.57
C PRO A 28 5.26 7.85 -22.68
N LYS A 29 4.06 7.40 -23.06
CA LYS A 29 3.28 7.99 -24.14
C LYS A 29 2.66 9.36 -23.85
N LEU A 30 2.48 9.72 -22.58
CA LEU A 30 2.01 11.07 -22.23
C LEU A 30 3.09 12.14 -22.41
N TYR A 31 4.35 11.73 -22.49
CA TYR A 31 5.49 12.65 -22.63
C TYR A 31 5.85 12.95 -24.09
N GLU A 32 5.42 12.15 -25.07
CA GLU A 32 5.60 12.45 -26.50
C GLU A 32 4.91 13.77 -26.94
N ALA A 33 3.97 14.26 -26.12
CA ALA A 33 3.24 15.51 -26.41
C ALA A 33 3.95 16.78 -25.89
N HIS A 34 5.06 16.68 -25.18
CA HIS A 34 5.70 17.79 -24.48
C HIS A 34 7.21 17.94 -24.73
N ASP A 35 7.73 17.73 -25.92
CA ASP A 35 9.10 18.02 -26.34
C ASP A 35 10.22 17.66 -25.32
N TYR A 36 10.03 16.60 -24.53
CA TYR A 36 11.05 16.11 -23.61
C TYR A 36 12.02 15.17 -24.34
N GLU A 37 13.27 15.57 -24.41
CA GLU A 37 14.31 14.70 -24.93
C GLU A 37 14.54 13.53 -23.94
N PRO A 38 14.56 12.29 -24.44
CA PRO A 38 14.93 11.15 -23.59
C PRO A 38 16.38 11.29 -23.13
N GLY A 39 16.63 10.95 -21.84
CA GLY A 39 17.97 10.95 -21.31
C GLY A 39 18.89 9.93 -22.00
N PRO A 40 20.21 9.99 -21.71
CA PRO A 40 21.21 9.10 -22.31
C PRO A 40 20.94 7.60 -22.08
N ASP A 41 20.13 7.26 -21.08
CA ASP A 41 19.71 5.90 -20.73
C ASP A 41 18.33 5.52 -21.31
N GLY A 42 17.76 6.38 -22.17
CA GLY A 42 16.44 6.17 -22.79
C GLY A 42 15.27 6.49 -21.86
N THR A 43 15.53 7.06 -20.68
CA THR A 43 14.49 7.47 -19.72
C THR A 43 14.14 8.94 -19.91
N THR A 44 12.91 9.33 -19.59
CA THR A 44 12.50 10.74 -19.58
C THR A 44 12.99 11.41 -18.31
N HIS A 45 13.51 12.62 -18.43
CA HIS A 45 14.00 13.43 -17.32
C HIS A 45 13.14 14.68 -17.15
N PHE A 46 13.00 15.13 -15.92
CA PHE A 46 12.48 16.43 -15.64
C PHE A 46 13.66 17.39 -15.40
N GLY A 47 13.90 18.29 -16.34
CA GLY A 47 15.03 19.22 -16.26
C GLY A 47 16.40 18.50 -16.25
N SER A 48 17.29 18.91 -15.35
CA SER A 48 18.63 18.35 -15.18
C SER A 48 18.73 17.20 -14.16
N TYR A 49 17.61 16.78 -13.57
CA TYR A 49 17.59 15.71 -12.56
C TYR A 49 17.51 14.33 -13.20
N PHE A 50 18.54 13.51 -13.01
CA PHE A 50 18.71 12.22 -13.67
C PHE A 50 18.23 11.01 -12.87
N ALA A 51 17.82 11.19 -11.63
CA ALA A 51 17.32 10.11 -10.77
C ALA A 51 15.80 9.99 -10.88
N ASN A 52 15.30 9.53 -12.01
CA ASN A 52 13.90 9.57 -12.42
C ASN A 52 13.04 8.38 -11.94
N SER A 53 13.56 7.56 -11.05
CA SER A 53 12.84 6.46 -10.39
C SER A 53 13.39 6.25 -8.99
N ARG A 54 12.66 5.54 -8.13
CA ARG A 54 13.12 5.20 -6.78
C ARG A 54 14.50 4.53 -6.78
N ALA A 55 14.69 3.53 -7.64
CA ALA A 55 15.97 2.83 -7.76
C ALA A 55 17.11 3.75 -8.24
N ASN A 56 16.78 4.75 -9.07
CA ASN A 56 17.76 5.75 -9.49
C ASN A 56 18.06 6.77 -8.39
N VAL A 57 17.08 7.18 -7.57
CA VAL A 57 17.31 8.04 -6.39
C VAL A 57 18.27 7.34 -5.44
N GLU A 58 18.02 6.07 -5.11
CA GLU A 58 18.85 5.27 -4.22
C GLU A 58 20.33 5.17 -4.70
N THR A 59 20.54 5.09 -6.00
CA THR A 59 21.87 4.83 -6.56
C THR A 59 22.59 6.07 -7.07
N LYS A 60 21.86 7.07 -7.58
CA LYS A 60 22.42 8.27 -8.22
C LYS A 60 22.37 9.52 -7.35
N ASP A 61 21.44 9.58 -6.38
CA ASP A 61 21.29 10.70 -5.45
C ASP A 61 21.29 10.22 -3.99
N LEU A 62 22.42 9.75 -3.53
CA LEU A 62 22.60 9.21 -2.17
C LEU A 62 22.24 10.18 -1.06
N LEU A 63 22.47 11.49 -1.27
CA LEU A 63 22.14 12.51 -0.26
C LEU A 63 20.64 12.75 -0.22
N GLY A 64 19.98 12.88 -1.37
CA GLY A 64 18.54 12.99 -1.47
C GLY A 64 17.84 11.77 -0.89
N TYR A 65 18.31 10.58 -1.24
CA TYR A 65 17.79 9.31 -0.70
C TYR A 65 17.85 9.28 0.84
N ALA A 66 19.02 9.61 1.43
CA ALA A 66 19.20 9.64 2.88
C ALA A 66 18.29 10.67 3.58
N VAL A 67 17.97 11.79 2.94
CA VAL A 67 17.01 12.77 3.46
C VAL A 67 15.59 12.21 3.41
N ILE A 68 15.20 11.62 2.26
CA ILE A 68 13.86 11.05 2.09
C ILE A 68 13.63 9.93 3.11
N GLU A 69 14.51 8.97 3.23
CA GLU A 69 14.36 7.85 4.19
C GLU A 69 14.22 8.30 5.64
N LYS A 70 14.83 9.44 5.98
CA LYS A 70 14.78 9.97 7.34
C LYS A 70 13.44 10.61 7.70
N PHE A 71 12.77 11.22 6.74
CA PHE A 71 11.60 12.06 6.99
C PHE A 71 10.31 11.54 6.37
N PHE A 72 10.38 10.62 5.42
CA PHE A 72 9.23 10.15 4.67
C PHE A 72 9.08 8.64 4.81
N HIS A 73 7.83 8.21 4.94
CA HIS A 73 7.51 6.78 4.90
C HIS A 73 7.85 6.21 3.51
N PRO A 74 8.34 4.95 3.41
CA PRO A 74 8.71 4.35 2.13
C PRO A 74 7.56 4.19 1.13
N TYR A 75 6.31 4.39 1.58
CA TYR A 75 5.11 4.32 0.75
C TYR A 75 4.24 5.55 0.98
N LEU A 76 3.53 5.99 -0.06
CA LEU A 76 2.46 6.95 0.12
C LEU A 76 1.31 6.26 0.85
N THR A 77 1.02 6.70 2.06
CA THR A 77 -0.08 6.20 2.87
C THR A 77 -1.32 7.01 2.56
N PHE A 78 -2.30 6.39 1.91
CA PHE A 78 -3.62 6.96 1.74
C PHE A 78 -4.65 6.03 2.37
N ASN A 79 -5.50 6.57 3.22
CA ASN A 79 -6.72 5.89 3.59
C ASN A 79 -7.76 6.12 2.49
N VAL A 80 -7.99 5.10 1.68
CA VAL A 80 -9.04 5.10 0.69
C VAL A 80 -10.38 4.88 1.39
N GLN A 81 -11.25 5.86 1.34
CA GLN A 81 -12.60 5.73 1.88
C GLN A 81 -13.56 5.35 0.76
N LEU A 82 -14.08 4.13 0.80
CA LEU A 82 -15.03 3.65 -0.20
C LEU A 82 -16.42 4.28 0.01
N PRO A 83 -17.22 4.49 -1.08
CA PRO A 83 -18.56 5.04 -0.98
C PRO A 83 -19.47 4.21 -0.07
N THR A 84 -20.48 4.84 0.54
CA THR A 84 -21.43 4.17 1.46
C THR A 84 -22.31 3.12 0.78
N ASP A 85 -22.44 3.17 -0.54
CA ASP A 85 -23.18 2.23 -1.36
C ASP A 85 -22.29 1.15 -2.01
N PHE A 86 -21.00 1.11 -1.69
CA PHE A 86 -20.06 0.11 -2.21
C PHE A 86 -20.51 -1.31 -1.86
N LYS A 87 -20.36 -2.21 -2.83
CA LYS A 87 -20.65 -3.66 -2.72
C LYS A 87 -19.59 -4.46 -3.45
N GLY A 88 -19.40 -5.70 -2.99
CA GLY A 88 -18.39 -6.58 -3.57
C GLY A 88 -17.06 -6.49 -2.83
N THR A 89 -15.96 -6.77 -3.51
CA THR A 89 -14.61 -6.81 -2.93
C THR A 89 -13.75 -5.70 -3.51
N PHE A 90 -13.17 -4.90 -2.64
CA PHE A 90 -12.09 -3.97 -3.01
C PHE A 90 -10.74 -4.62 -2.68
N SER A 91 -9.82 -4.58 -3.64
CA SER A 91 -8.49 -5.18 -3.47
C SER A 91 -7.41 -4.14 -3.71
N LEU A 92 -6.45 -4.07 -2.78
CA LEU A 92 -5.18 -3.37 -2.98
C LEU A 92 -4.30 -4.22 -3.89
N SER A 93 -3.79 -3.65 -4.97
CA SER A 93 -2.97 -4.37 -5.94
C SER A 93 -1.57 -3.78 -6.02
N LEU A 94 -0.57 -4.65 -6.17
CA LEU A 94 0.81 -4.27 -6.48
C LEU A 94 1.16 -4.59 -7.95
N ASP A 95 0.19 -4.94 -8.77
CA ASP A 95 0.42 -5.27 -10.18
C ASP A 95 0.68 -4.00 -10.99
N LYS A 96 1.93 -3.81 -11.39
CA LYS A 96 2.39 -2.67 -12.20
C LYS A 96 1.96 -2.75 -13.67
N SER A 97 1.36 -3.85 -14.12
CA SER A 97 0.94 -4.03 -15.51
C SER A 97 -0.30 -3.25 -15.90
N GLN A 98 -1.04 -2.72 -14.92
CA GLN A 98 -2.27 -1.96 -15.13
C GLN A 98 -2.07 -0.50 -14.68
N ALA A 99 -2.39 0.46 -15.53
CA ALA A 99 -2.21 1.88 -15.27
C ALA A 99 -2.86 2.39 -13.98
N TYR A 100 -4.01 1.83 -13.60
CA TYR A 100 -4.70 2.19 -12.36
C TYR A 100 -4.01 1.62 -11.11
N THR A 101 -3.45 0.42 -11.19
CA THR A 101 -2.78 -0.26 -10.07
C THR A 101 -1.41 0.34 -9.77
N TYR A 102 -0.87 1.10 -10.68
CA TYR A 102 0.39 1.81 -10.50
C TYR A 102 0.37 2.74 -9.28
N LYS A 103 -0.74 3.47 -9.11
CA LYS A 103 -0.96 4.30 -7.91
C LYS A 103 -1.37 3.47 -6.69
N SER A 104 -2.08 2.36 -6.87
CA SER A 104 -2.56 1.52 -5.78
C SER A 104 -1.47 0.70 -5.10
N GLN A 105 -0.31 0.53 -5.71
CA GLN A 105 0.81 -0.14 -5.03
C GLN A 105 1.31 0.60 -3.77
N TYR A 106 0.99 1.89 -3.66
CA TYR A 106 1.31 2.74 -2.52
C TYR A 106 0.11 2.97 -1.60
N LEU A 107 -1.06 2.46 -1.94
CA LEU A 107 -2.22 2.49 -1.09
C LEU A 107 -2.12 1.33 -0.12
N ILE A 108 -2.03 1.63 1.16
CA ILE A 108 -1.94 0.62 2.22
C ILE A 108 -3.13 0.64 3.17
N ASP A 109 -3.94 1.71 3.14
CA ASP A 109 -5.05 1.87 4.05
C ASP A 109 -6.38 1.95 3.30
N VAL A 110 -7.39 1.18 3.74
CA VAL A 110 -8.74 1.18 3.16
C VAL A 110 -9.78 1.17 4.26
N THR A 111 -10.78 2.04 4.12
CA THR A 111 -11.96 2.05 5.00
C THR A 111 -13.24 1.88 4.18
N LEU A 112 -14.05 0.89 4.54
CA LEU A 112 -15.42 0.76 4.09
C LEU A 112 -16.31 1.77 4.82
N ARG A 113 -17.26 2.36 4.10
CA ARG A 113 -18.30 3.21 4.68
C ARG A 113 -19.67 2.57 4.54
N GLY A 114 -20.62 3.07 5.34
CA GLY A 114 -22.01 2.60 5.29
C GLY A 114 -22.23 1.29 6.02
N SER A 115 -23.17 0.49 5.55
CA SER A 115 -23.63 -0.74 6.22
C SER A 115 -23.83 -1.92 5.26
N ASN A 116 -23.36 -1.81 4.03
CA ASN A 116 -23.46 -2.92 3.11
C ASN A 116 -22.42 -3.99 3.45
N ASN A 117 -22.80 -5.26 3.28
CA ASN A 117 -21.84 -6.34 3.30
C ASN A 117 -20.90 -6.17 2.10
N ALA A 118 -19.64 -5.88 2.40
CA ALA A 118 -18.60 -5.67 1.42
C ALA A 118 -17.28 -6.22 1.95
N ASN A 119 -16.33 -6.48 1.07
CA ASN A 119 -15.11 -7.18 1.43
C ASN A 119 -13.87 -6.35 1.11
N LEU A 120 -12.80 -6.59 1.88
CA LEU A 120 -11.49 -5.98 1.66
C LEU A 120 -10.45 -7.07 1.41
N ARG A 121 -9.52 -6.78 0.51
CA ARG A 121 -8.31 -7.55 0.36
C ARG A 121 -7.10 -6.62 0.29
N GLY A 122 -6.16 -6.84 1.19
CA GLY A 122 -4.86 -6.19 1.21
C GLY A 122 -3.92 -6.70 0.13
N ASN A 123 -2.66 -6.38 0.29
CA ASN A 123 -1.58 -6.80 -0.58
C ASN A 123 -0.44 -7.42 0.25
N ARG A 124 0.79 -7.45 -0.24
CA ARG A 124 1.94 -8.02 0.50
C ARG A 124 2.66 -7.04 1.43
N LEU A 125 2.14 -5.84 1.61
CA LEU A 125 2.66 -4.82 2.54
C LEU A 125 1.78 -4.81 3.78
N GLY A 126 2.29 -4.32 4.90
CA GLY A 126 1.45 -4.04 6.07
C GLY A 126 0.36 -3.03 5.72
N ASN A 127 -0.90 -3.44 5.85
CA ASN A 127 -2.07 -2.67 5.49
C ASN A 127 -2.89 -2.31 6.74
N SER A 128 -3.64 -1.20 6.69
CA SER A 128 -4.72 -0.91 7.62
C SER A 128 -6.06 -1.05 6.89
N LEU A 129 -6.83 -2.07 7.26
CA LEU A 129 -8.08 -2.46 6.61
C LEU A 129 -9.23 -2.32 7.60
N THR A 130 -10.09 -1.34 7.37
CA THR A 130 -11.24 -1.06 8.25
C THR A 130 -12.56 -1.40 7.54
N GLY A 131 -13.33 -2.29 8.15
CA GLY A 131 -14.69 -2.65 7.75
C GLY A 131 -15.71 -1.53 8.05
N ASN A 132 -16.98 -1.87 7.95
CA ASN A 132 -18.08 -0.94 8.24
C ASN A 132 -19.05 -1.53 9.29
N SER A 133 -20.34 -1.21 9.25
CA SER A 133 -21.35 -1.81 10.14
C SER A 133 -22.12 -2.98 9.50
N GLY A 134 -21.69 -3.49 8.37
CA GLY A 134 -22.20 -4.71 7.73
C GLY A 134 -21.22 -5.87 7.95
N ASN A 135 -21.63 -7.08 7.61
CA ASN A 135 -20.79 -8.26 7.73
C ASN A 135 -19.72 -8.26 6.63
N ASN A 136 -18.45 -8.16 7.01
CA ASN A 136 -17.34 -8.03 6.10
C ASN A 136 -16.47 -9.31 6.07
N ILE A 137 -15.88 -9.57 4.94
CA ILE A 137 -14.81 -10.56 4.80
C ILE A 137 -13.54 -9.80 4.46
N ILE A 138 -12.53 -9.90 5.33
CA ILE A 138 -11.28 -9.13 5.22
C ILE A 138 -10.11 -10.10 5.15
N HIS A 139 -9.28 -9.94 4.14
CA HIS A 139 -8.06 -10.71 3.92
C HIS A 139 -6.88 -9.73 3.84
N GLY A 140 -5.99 -9.74 4.84
CA GLY A 140 -4.78 -8.90 4.86
C GLY A 140 -3.87 -9.19 3.67
N ALA A 141 -3.77 -10.43 3.28
CA ALA A 141 -2.84 -11.05 2.36
C ALA A 141 -1.47 -11.25 3.04
N GLY A 142 -0.41 -10.61 2.58
CA GLY A 142 0.88 -10.78 3.24
C GLY A 142 1.36 -9.46 3.84
N GLY A 143 2.29 -9.52 4.78
CA GLY A 143 2.71 -8.38 5.58
C GLY A 143 2.09 -8.44 6.97
N ASP A 144 2.42 -7.47 7.80
CA ASP A 144 1.86 -7.35 9.14
C ASP A 144 0.70 -6.35 9.06
N ASP A 145 -0.54 -6.83 9.14
CA ASP A 145 -1.73 -6.07 8.87
C ASP A 145 -2.47 -5.64 10.15
N GLU A 146 -3.10 -4.48 10.12
CA GLU A 146 -4.08 -4.03 11.11
C GLU A 146 -5.49 -4.15 10.51
N ILE A 147 -6.29 -5.06 11.07
CA ILE A 147 -7.63 -5.37 10.56
C ILE A 147 -8.67 -5.03 11.63
N ASP A 148 -9.58 -4.10 11.29
CA ASP A 148 -10.73 -3.75 12.11
C ASP A 148 -12.01 -4.12 11.35
N GLY A 149 -12.80 -5.06 11.87
CA GLY A 149 -14.06 -5.48 11.27
C GLY A 149 -15.12 -4.39 11.31
N GLY A 150 -15.11 -3.56 12.35
CA GLY A 150 -16.12 -2.54 12.59
C GLY A 150 -17.30 -3.08 13.38
N GLY A 151 -18.46 -3.11 12.79
CA GLY A 151 -19.64 -3.72 13.41
C GLY A 151 -20.27 -4.74 12.45
N GLY A 152 -20.91 -5.75 13.02
CA GLY A 152 -21.48 -6.86 12.26
C GLY A 152 -20.87 -8.18 12.70
N ASP A 153 -21.03 -9.21 11.87
CA ASP A 153 -20.37 -10.50 12.03
C ASP A 153 -19.26 -10.60 10.99
N ASP A 154 -18.02 -10.26 11.38
CA ASP A 154 -16.90 -10.08 10.49
C ASP A 154 -15.96 -11.30 10.46
N VAL A 155 -15.31 -11.51 9.35
CA VAL A 155 -14.43 -12.65 9.11
C VAL A 155 -13.07 -12.18 8.62
N ALA A 156 -12.02 -12.46 9.39
CA ALA A 156 -10.66 -12.37 8.89
C ALA A 156 -10.27 -13.70 8.19
N VAL A 157 -9.63 -13.60 7.02
CA VAL A 157 -9.26 -14.76 6.19
C VAL A 157 -7.76 -14.95 6.14
N PHE A 158 -7.32 -16.18 6.39
CA PHE A 158 -5.94 -16.66 6.30
C PHE A 158 -5.83 -17.85 5.37
N ILE A 159 -4.79 -17.91 4.56
CA ILE A 159 -4.71 -18.92 3.48
C ILE A 159 -4.07 -20.26 3.89
N GLY A 160 -3.40 -20.31 5.04
CA GLY A 160 -2.80 -21.52 5.59
C GLY A 160 -3.78 -22.38 6.41
N LEU A 161 -3.30 -23.51 6.90
CA LEU A 161 -4.02 -24.38 7.84
C LEU A 161 -4.02 -23.77 9.24
N ARG A 162 -5.04 -24.01 10.05
CA ARG A 162 -5.15 -23.46 11.42
C ARG A 162 -3.93 -23.74 12.30
N ASP A 163 -3.33 -24.91 12.18
CA ASP A 163 -2.18 -25.32 12.98
C ASP A 163 -0.85 -24.66 12.56
N GLU A 164 -0.85 -23.92 11.46
CA GLU A 164 0.28 -23.12 11.00
C GLU A 164 0.28 -21.69 11.56
N TYR A 165 -0.66 -21.35 12.45
CA TYR A 165 -0.75 -20.03 13.07
C TYR A 165 -0.75 -20.09 14.58
N GLU A 166 -0.02 -19.16 15.20
CA GLU A 166 -0.15 -18.83 16.62
C GLU A 166 -1.20 -17.74 16.80
N ILE A 167 -2.14 -17.94 17.76
CA ILE A 167 -3.20 -16.97 18.06
C ILE A 167 -3.07 -16.57 19.52
N ILE A 168 -2.90 -15.26 19.75
CA ILE A 168 -2.81 -14.66 21.07
C ILE A 168 -3.96 -13.65 21.23
N LYS A 169 -4.85 -13.92 22.20
CA LYS A 169 -5.96 -13.02 22.53
C LYS A 169 -5.57 -12.04 23.61
N HIS A 170 -5.87 -10.77 23.37
CA HIS A 170 -5.87 -9.69 24.34
C HIS A 170 -7.32 -9.21 24.57
N GLU A 171 -7.50 -8.24 25.45
CA GLU A 171 -8.85 -7.75 25.82
C GLU A 171 -9.66 -7.27 24.60
N ASN A 172 -9.06 -6.50 23.69
CA ASN A 172 -9.74 -5.91 22.54
C ASN A 172 -9.07 -6.26 21.19
N THR A 173 -8.09 -7.14 21.20
CA THR A 173 -7.29 -7.42 20.01
C THR A 173 -6.85 -8.87 20.02
N THR A 174 -6.88 -9.50 18.86
CA THR A 174 -6.34 -10.84 18.66
C THR A 174 -5.17 -10.75 17.68
N ILE A 175 -4.00 -11.22 18.09
CA ILE A 175 -2.84 -11.33 17.21
C ILE A 175 -2.84 -12.71 16.58
N VAL A 176 -2.69 -12.76 15.27
CA VAL A 176 -2.56 -14.00 14.49
C VAL A 176 -1.21 -13.98 13.78
N SER A 177 -0.34 -14.90 14.15
CA SER A 177 1.02 -14.96 13.60
C SER A 177 1.17 -16.19 12.73
N ASP A 178 1.51 -16.03 11.48
CA ASP A 178 1.84 -17.11 10.56
C ASP A 178 3.22 -17.69 10.89
N VAL A 179 3.35 -19.00 11.06
CA VAL A 179 4.66 -19.64 11.26
C VAL A 179 5.43 -19.81 9.95
N GLN A 180 4.77 -19.62 8.81
CA GLN A 180 5.38 -19.63 7.48
C GLN A 180 5.82 -18.21 7.09
N SER A 181 7.10 -18.05 6.76
CA SER A 181 7.58 -16.76 6.25
C SER A 181 6.93 -16.40 4.91
N ASP A 182 6.79 -15.10 4.66
CA ASP A 182 6.35 -14.52 3.38
C ASP A 182 4.95 -14.97 2.90
N ARG A 183 4.07 -15.40 3.83
CA ARG A 183 2.68 -15.76 3.51
C ARG A 183 1.72 -14.70 4.03
N ASP A 184 1.15 -14.86 5.25
CA ASP A 184 0.18 -13.92 5.80
C ASP A 184 0.80 -12.93 6.81
N GLY A 185 1.94 -13.26 7.46
CA GLY A 185 2.62 -12.36 8.38
C GLY A 185 2.09 -12.38 9.81
N ILE A 186 2.13 -11.24 10.51
CA ILE A 186 1.64 -11.07 11.88
C ILE A 186 0.56 -10.00 11.87
N ASP A 187 -0.68 -10.42 12.03
CA ASP A 187 -1.83 -9.53 11.93
C ASP A 187 -2.46 -9.22 13.28
N SER A 188 -2.92 -7.99 13.42
CA SER A 188 -3.66 -7.49 14.57
C SER A 188 -5.13 -7.34 14.21
N LEU A 189 -6.01 -8.11 14.86
CA LEU A 189 -7.43 -8.15 14.60
C LEU A 189 -8.21 -7.47 15.72
N SER A 190 -9.11 -6.56 15.38
CA SER A 190 -10.08 -5.93 16.28
C SER A 190 -11.48 -6.03 15.68
N ASN A 191 -12.51 -6.16 16.52
CA ASN A 191 -13.90 -6.26 16.09
C ASN A 191 -14.09 -7.32 14.99
N ILE A 192 -13.48 -8.49 15.18
CA ILE A 192 -13.60 -9.66 14.30
C ILE A 192 -14.23 -10.80 15.11
N GLU A 193 -15.30 -11.39 14.60
CA GLU A 193 -16.02 -12.49 15.26
C GLU A 193 -15.44 -13.84 14.86
N PHE A 194 -14.95 -13.95 13.62
CA PHE A 194 -14.49 -15.23 13.06
C PHE A 194 -13.15 -15.11 12.36
N ILE A 195 -12.36 -16.17 12.49
CA ILE A 195 -11.19 -16.39 11.62
C ILE A 195 -11.47 -17.59 10.73
N HIS A 196 -11.22 -17.43 9.43
CA HIS A 196 -11.34 -18.50 8.43
C HIS A 196 -9.97 -18.87 7.88
N PHE A 197 -9.48 -20.03 8.27
CA PHE A 197 -8.31 -20.70 7.71
C PHE A 197 -8.69 -21.58 6.53
N SER A 198 -7.72 -22.12 5.79
CA SER A 198 -8.02 -22.96 4.63
C SER A 198 -8.77 -24.26 4.97
N ASP A 199 -8.65 -24.74 6.19
CA ASP A 199 -9.25 -26.00 6.68
C ASP A 199 -10.44 -25.80 7.64
N ILE A 200 -10.50 -24.69 8.36
CA ILE A 200 -11.53 -24.47 9.38
C ILE A 200 -11.86 -22.99 9.58
N LYS A 201 -13.10 -22.73 9.95
CA LYS A 201 -13.55 -21.42 10.48
C LYS A 201 -13.75 -21.56 11.99
N ILE A 202 -13.18 -20.65 12.76
CA ILE A 202 -13.30 -20.59 14.22
C ILE A 202 -13.93 -19.27 14.65
N GLU A 203 -14.64 -19.28 15.77
CA GLU A 203 -15.13 -18.10 16.47
C GLU A 203 -14.11 -17.63 17.48
N ILE A 204 -13.90 -16.31 17.59
CA ILE A 204 -12.88 -15.72 18.46
C ILE A 204 -13.43 -14.70 19.45
N ASN A 205 -14.74 -14.53 19.55
CA ASN A 205 -15.41 -13.71 20.58
C ASN A 205 -15.51 -14.43 21.93
#